data_55256b5d66ae10be1ebb2d9df9496b4b
#
_entry.id   55256b5d66ae10be1ebb2d9df9496b4b
#
_cell.length_a   1.000
_cell.length_b   1.000
_cell.length_c   1.000
_cell.angle_alpha   90.00
_cell.angle_beta   90.00
_cell.angle_gamma   90.00
#
_symmetry.space_group_name_H-M   'P 1'
#
loop_
_entity.id
_entity.type
_entity.pdbx_description
1 polymer ?
#
loop_
_entity_poly.entity_id
_entity_poly.type
_entity_poly.pdbx_seq_one_letter_code
_entity_poly.pdbx_strand_id
1 'polypeptide(L)'
;MNPRTSIRVHEAKKGESNMKQTAMLTTASLLTILLMTIHMTGDILFKMAPAGLINLLVIFIFVVQLYGTLLLAGRRAGYIIIFFGSAIGLLISVIHMKGTRGVLGGDIGTSGQAFLFVWTLLALGITATFSIILSARALLSLPWRRSRRASTAA
;
A
#
# COMPACT_ATOMS: atom_id res chain seq x y z
N MET A 1 10.42 42.91 -7.70
CA MET A 1 9.63 41.63 -7.75
C MET A 1 8.59 41.69 -6.65
N ASN A 2 7.29 41.56 -6.96
CA ASN A 2 6.22 41.78 -5.98
C ASN A 2 6.13 40.55 -5.01
N PRO A 3 6.27 40.73 -3.67
CA PRO A 3 6.26 39.63 -2.73
C PRO A 3 4.98 38.76 -2.76
N ARG A 4 3.85 39.33 -3.18
CA ARG A 4 2.60 38.59 -3.34
C ARG A 4 2.63 37.60 -4.51
N THR A 5 3.41 37.86 -5.55
CA THR A 5 3.56 36.97 -6.71
C THR A 5 4.41 35.76 -6.33
N SER A 6 5.47 35.93 -5.54
CA SER A 6 6.34 34.84 -5.11
C SER A 6 5.61 33.86 -4.18
N ILE A 7 4.75 34.37 -3.28
CA ILE A 7 3.96 33.50 -2.38
C ILE A 7 2.98 32.64 -3.18
N ARG A 8 2.26 33.19 -4.16
CA ARG A 8 1.31 32.42 -4.99
C ARG A 8 2.00 31.34 -5.81
N VAL A 9 3.19 31.61 -6.36
CA VAL A 9 3.97 30.63 -7.11
C VAL A 9 4.42 29.48 -6.22
N HIS A 10 4.83 29.76 -4.99
CA HIS A 10 5.21 28.74 -4.01
C HIS A 10 4.04 27.84 -3.59
N GLU A 11 2.86 28.45 -3.36
CA GLU A 11 1.64 27.70 -3.01
C GLU A 11 1.16 26.81 -4.16
N ALA A 12 1.17 27.31 -5.39
CA ALA A 12 0.80 26.54 -6.57
C ALA A 12 1.72 25.33 -6.76
N LYS A 13 3.05 25.51 -6.63
CA LYS A 13 4.05 24.45 -6.76
C LYS A 13 3.90 23.38 -5.65
N LYS A 14 3.58 23.81 -4.44
CA LYS A 14 3.31 22.89 -3.32
C LYS A 14 2.03 22.08 -3.54
N GLY A 15 0.98 22.70 -4.07
CA GLY A 15 -0.27 22.02 -4.43
C GLY A 15 -0.07 20.95 -5.50
N GLU A 16 0.67 21.28 -6.55
CA GLU A 16 1.02 20.35 -7.62
C GLU A 16 1.85 19.14 -7.12
N SER A 17 2.84 19.40 -6.27
CA SER A 17 3.65 18.35 -5.66
C SER A 17 2.81 17.38 -4.82
N ASN A 18 1.88 17.91 -4.04
CA ASN A 18 0.98 17.09 -3.21
C ASN A 18 0.03 16.23 -4.06
N MET A 19 -0.50 16.78 -5.15
CA MET A 19 -1.36 16.01 -6.07
C MET A 19 -0.58 14.86 -6.73
N LYS A 20 0.64 15.10 -7.20
CA LYS A 20 1.50 14.07 -7.78
C LYS A 20 1.81 12.96 -6.76
N GLN A 21 2.14 13.33 -5.53
CA GLN A 21 2.41 12.36 -4.47
C GLN A 21 1.18 11.51 -4.15
N THR A 22 -0.01 12.11 -4.06
CA THR A 22 -1.26 11.38 -3.81
C THR A 22 -1.57 10.44 -4.97
N ALA A 23 -1.44 10.88 -6.22
CA ALA A 23 -1.66 10.04 -7.39
C ALA A 23 -0.69 8.84 -7.42
N MET A 24 0.59 9.06 -7.18
CA MET A 24 1.59 7.98 -7.10
C MET A 24 1.26 6.97 -6.01
N LEU A 25 0.86 7.44 -4.82
CA LEU A 25 0.48 6.56 -3.71
C LEU A 25 -0.78 5.76 -4.05
N THR A 26 -1.80 6.41 -4.62
CA THR A 26 -3.03 5.72 -5.06
C THR A 26 -2.71 4.63 -6.08
N THR A 27 -1.92 4.93 -7.09
CA THR A 27 -1.51 3.95 -8.11
C THR A 27 -0.73 2.79 -7.49
N ALA A 28 0.26 3.06 -6.65
CA ALA A 28 1.05 2.02 -6.00
C ALA A 28 0.19 1.12 -5.09
N SER A 29 -0.75 1.72 -4.33
CA SER A 29 -1.66 0.98 -3.47
C SER A 29 -2.64 0.11 -4.28
N LEU A 30 -3.21 0.63 -5.38
CA LEU A 30 -4.08 -0.16 -6.26
C LEU A 30 -3.35 -1.33 -6.91
N LEU A 31 -2.10 -1.13 -7.35
CA LEU A 31 -1.25 -2.21 -7.86
C LEU A 31 -0.96 -3.25 -6.78
N THR A 32 -0.70 -2.83 -5.55
CA THR A 32 -0.49 -3.75 -4.43
C THR A 32 -1.74 -4.61 -4.18
N ILE A 33 -2.94 -4.01 -4.17
CA ILE A 33 -4.22 -4.73 -4.01
C ILE A 33 -4.43 -5.72 -5.17
N LEU A 34 -4.21 -5.28 -6.41
CA LEU A 34 -4.38 -6.12 -7.60
C LEU A 34 -3.43 -7.33 -7.56
N LEU A 35 -2.13 -7.10 -7.32
CA LEU A 35 -1.14 -8.16 -7.25
C LEU A 35 -1.39 -9.13 -6.11
N MET A 36 -1.84 -8.62 -4.96
CA MET A 36 -2.23 -9.45 -3.82
C MET A 36 -3.44 -10.33 -4.18
N THR A 37 -4.44 -9.77 -4.88
CA THR A 37 -5.62 -10.54 -5.34
C THR A 37 -5.21 -11.64 -6.29
N ILE A 38 -4.34 -11.34 -7.26
CA ILE A 38 -3.82 -12.34 -8.22
C ILE A 38 -3.04 -13.44 -7.49
N HIS A 39 -2.16 -13.05 -6.56
CA HIS A 39 -1.34 -13.99 -5.79
C HIS A 39 -2.21 -14.93 -4.95
N MET A 40 -3.16 -14.40 -4.17
CA MET A 40 -4.09 -15.20 -3.36
C MET A 40 -4.97 -16.12 -4.20
N THR A 41 -5.41 -15.66 -5.38
CA THR A 41 -6.16 -16.49 -6.32
C THR A 41 -5.28 -17.65 -6.81
N GLY A 42 -4.02 -17.39 -7.13
CA GLY A 42 -3.05 -18.42 -7.50
C GLY A 42 -2.85 -19.45 -6.40
N ASP A 43 -2.67 -19.03 -5.15
CA ASP A 43 -2.50 -19.91 -4.00
C ASP A 43 -3.66 -20.89 -3.83
N ILE A 44 -4.89 -20.43 -4.03
CA ILE A 44 -6.10 -21.27 -3.95
C ILE A 44 -6.19 -22.21 -5.15
N LEU A 45 -5.99 -21.71 -6.37
CA LEU A 45 -6.08 -22.52 -7.61
C LEU A 45 -5.03 -23.62 -7.65
N PHE A 46 -3.83 -23.33 -7.16
CA PHE A 46 -2.72 -24.32 -7.13
C PHE A 46 -2.71 -25.16 -5.85
N LYS A 47 -3.75 -25.04 -5.00
CA LYS A 47 -3.90 -25.78 -3.74
C LYS A 47 -2.71 -25.57 -2.77
N MET A 48 -2.07 -24.41 -2.86
CA MET A 48 -1.02 -23.99 -1.92
C MET A 48 -1.59 -23.48 -0.60
N ALA A 49 -2.79 -22.90 -0.65
CA ALA A 49 -3.53 -22.46 0.52
C ALA A 49 -4.93 -23.11 0.56
N PRO A 50 -5.44 -23.46 1.76
CA PRO A 50 -6.79 -24.00 1.87
C PRO A 50 -7.81 -22.92 1.56
N ALA A 51 -8.84 -23.25 0.76
CA ALA A 51 -10.01 -22.42 0.63
C ALA A 51 -10.84 -22.53 1.92
N GLY A 52 -11.12 -21.40 2.58
CA GLY A 52 -11.87 -21.41 3.84
C GLY A 52 -12.26 -20.03 4.33
N LEU A 53 -12.86 -19.96 5.51
CA LEU A 53 -13.35 -18.73 6.13
C LEU A 53 -12.25 -17.67 6.34
N ILE A 54 -10.99 -18.09 6.45
CA ILE A 54 -9.85 -17.18 6.57
C ILE A 54 -9.73 -16.27 5.33
N ASN A 55 -10.16 -16.73 4.16
CA ASN A 55 -10.13 -15.95 2.93
C ASN A 55 -11.13 -14.78 2.97
N LEU A 56 -12.22 -14.89 3.75
CA LEU A 56 -13.15 -13.77 3.97
C LEU A 56 -12.48 -12.64 4.74
N LEU A 57 -11.61 -12.96 5.69
CA LEU A 57 -10.80 -11.94 6.40
C LEU A 57 -9.87 -11.21 5.44
N VAL A 58 -9.24 -11.94 4.52
CA VAL A 58 -8.36 -11.34 3.50
C VAL A 58 -9.14 -10.43 2.56
N ILE A 59 -10.32 -10.86 2.10
CA ILE A 59 -11.22 -10.02 1.29
C ILE A 59 -11.61 -8.75 2.07
N PHE A 60 -11.95 -8.87 3.34
CA PHE A 60 -12.26 -7.70 4.18
C PHE A 60 -11.08 -6.72 4.25
N ILE A 61 -9.85 -7.20 4.44
CA ILE A 61 -8.64 -6.38 4.44
C ILE A 61 -8.49 -5.64 3.10
N PHE A 62 -8.73 -6.31 1.97
CA PHE A 62 -8.67 -5.68 0.64
C PHE A 62 -9.72 -4.59 0.47
N VAL A 63 -10.95 -4.83 0.92
CA VAL A 63 -12.03 -3.84 0.88
C VAL A 63 -11.66 -2.61 1.71
N VAL A 64 -11.14 -2.80 2.93
CA VAL A 64 -10.69 -1.71 3.79
C VAL A 64 -9.55 -0.93 3.15
N GLN A 65 -8.57 -1.63 2.55
CA GLN A 65 -7.45 -0.99 1.87
C GLN A 65 -7.92 -0.21 0.63
N LEU A 66 -8.84 -0.78 -0.16
CA LEU A 66 -9.44 -0.12 -1.32
C LEU A 66 -10.22 1.15 -0.89
N TYR A 67 -11.01 1.04 0.16
CA TYR A 67 -11.71 2.18 0.77
C TYR A 67 -10.72 3.29 1.20
N GLY A 68 -9.66 2.92 1.92
CA GLY A 68 -8.61 3.84 2.33
C GLY A 68 -7.93 4.53 1.15
N THR A 69 -7.70 3.77 0.07
CA THR A 69 -7.01 4.26 -1.12
C THR A 69 -7.88 5.21 -1.96
N LEU A 70 -9.16 4.90 -2.15
CA LEU A 70 -10.05 5.65 -3.06
C LEU A 70 -10.82 6.76 -2.33
N LEU A 71 -11.42 6.45 -1.18
CA LEU A 71 -12.33 7.37 -0.50
C LEU A 71 -11.64 8.22 0.57
N LEU A 72 -10.52 7.77 1.10
CA LEU A 72 -9.74 8.52 2.08
C LEU A 72 -8.42 9.06 1.49
N ALA A 73 -8.32 9.15 0.16
CA ALA A 73 -7.16 9.73 -0.51
C ALA A 73 -6.85 11.13 0.02
N GLY A 74 -5.58 11.39 0.34
CA GLY A 74 -5.16 12.67 0.91
C GLY A 74 -5.47 12.86 2.40
N ARG A 75 -6.17 11.95 3.05
CA ARG A 75 -6.49 12.01 4.49
C ARG A 75 -5.54 11.15 5.29
N ARG A 76 -5.30 11.54 6.55
CA ARG A 76 -4.43 10.81 7.46
C ARG A 76 -4.85 9.35 7.66
N ALA A 77 -6.16 9.11 7.80
CA ALA A 77 -6.71 7.76 7.94
C ALA A 77 -6.41 6.89 6.70
N GLY A 78 -6.54 7.45 5.48
CA GLY A 78 -6.21 6.76 4.25
C GLY A 78 -4.73 6.33 4.22
N TYR A 79 -3.82 7.22 4.57
CA TYR A 79 -2.38 6.90 4.62
C TYR A 79 -2.06 5.80 5.63
N ILE A 80 -2.73 5.80 6.81
CA ILE A 80 -2.57 4.74 7.82
C ILE A 80 -3.05 3.40 7.28
N ILE A 81 -4.24 3.37 6.67
CA ILE A 81 -4.81 2.15 6.09
C ILE A 81 -3.89 1.59 4.99
N ILE A 82 -3.43 2.45 4.07
CA ILE A 82 -2.51 2.04 2.99
C ILE A 82 -1.20 1.51 3.57
N PHE A 83 -0.64 2.17 4.58
CA PHE A 83 0.59 1.75 5.23
C PHE A 83 0.48 0.33 5.79
N PHE A 84 -0.53 0.06 6.61
CA PHE A 84 -0.71 -1.26 7.22
C PHE A 84 -1.11 -2.33 6.20
N GLY A 85 -2.00 -2.03 5.25
CA GLY A 85 -2.37 -2.96 4.19
C GLY A 85 -1.17 -3.35 3.31
N SER A 86 -0.32 -2.38 2.97
CA SER A 86 0.90 -2.65 2.21
C SER A 86 1.96 -3.38 3.03
N ALA A 87 2.04 -3.14 4.35
CA ALA A 87 2.93 -3.90 5.24
C ALA A 87 2.55 -5.38 5.29
N ILE A 88 1.25 -5.71 5.29
CA ILE A 88 0.75 -7.08 5.16
C ILE A 88 1.19 -7.68 3.83
N GLY A 89 1.03 -6.96 2.71
CA GLY A 89 1.46 -7.41 1.39
C GLY A 89 2.96 -7.70 1.32
N LEU A 90 3.78 -6.84 1.89
CA LEU A 90 5.23 -7.06 1.98
C LEU A 90 5.57 -8.28 2.84
N LEU A 91 4.90 -8.44 3.99
CA LEU A 91 5.10 -9.59 4.88
C LEU A 91 4.78 -10.91 4.18
N ILE A 92 3.68 -10.98 3.44
CA ILE A 92 3.32 -12.15 2.63
C ILE A 92 4.41 -12.45 1.60
N SER A 93 4.91 -11.44 0.88
CA SER A 93 6.01 -11.62 -0.07
C SER A 93 7.25 -12.22 0.60
N VAL A 94 7.63 -11.73 1.78
CA VAL A 94 8.80 -12.24 2.51
C VAL A 94 8.60 -13.68 3.00
N ILE A 95 7.41 -14.01 3.52
CA ILE A 95 7.10 -15.36 4.02
C ILE A 95 7.15 -16.38 2.88
N HIS A 96 6.54 -16.06 1.73
CA HIS A 96 6.51 -16.94 0.58
C HIS A 96 7.89 -17.08 -0.11
N MET A 97 8.75 -16.07 0.03
CA MET A 97 10.13 -16.18 -0.44
C MET A 97 10.99 -17.13 0.42
N LYS A 98 10.79 -17.10 1.75
CA LYS A 98 11.64 -17.81 2.73
C LYS A 98 11.05 -19.13 3.24
N GLY A 99 9.78 -19.43 2.96
CA GLY A 99 9.12 -20.64 3.47
C GLY A 99 9.74 -21.94 2.92
N THR A 100 9.52 -23.05 3.60
CA THR A 100 9.99 -24.40 3.19
C THR A 100 9.44 -24.85 1.84
N ARG A 101 8.33 -24.25 1.39
CA ARG A 101 7.75 -24.38 0.04
C ARG A 101 7.87 -23.09 -0.76
N GLY A 102 8.71 -22.16 -0.32
CA GLY A 102 8.91 -20.87 -0.97
C GLY A 102 9.89 -20.96 -2.15
N VAL A 103 10.05 -19.83 -2.83
CA VAL A 103 10.93 -19.67 -3.99
C VAL A 103 12.37 -20.13 -3.69
N LEU A 104 12.86 -19.87 -2.49
CA LEU A 104 14.21 -20.23 -2.05
C LEU A 104 14.27 -21.64 -1.43
N GLY A 105 13.12 -22.25 -1.12
CA GLY A 105 13.02 -23.59 -0.53
C GLY A 105 13.03 -24.77 -1.52
N GLY A 106 13.03 -24.51 -2.81
CA GLY A 106 13.44 -25.46 -3.83
C GLY A 106 12.34 -26.30 -4.53
N ASP A 107 11.06 -26.15 -4.20
CA ASP A 107 9.99 -26.97 -4.81
C ASP A 107 9.12 -26.24 -5.85
N ILE A 108 9.46 -25.01 -6.17
CA ILE A 108 8.79 -24.29 -7.26
C ILE A 108 9.43 -24.76 -8.57
N GLY A 109 8.77 -25.73 -9.19
CA GLY A 109 9.23 -26.33 -10.45
C GLY A 109 9.41 -25.31 -11.58
N THR A 110 10.04 -25.74 -12.66
CA THR A 110 10.32 -24.95 -13.88
C THR A 110 9.08 -24.69 -14.76
N SER A 111 7.86 -24.81 -14.20
CA SER A 111 6.60 -24.62 -14.93
C SER A 111 6.27 -23.13 -15.10
N GLY A 112 5.46 -22.80 -16.12
CA GLY A 112 4.96 -21.42 -16.29
C GLY A 112 4.15 -20.91 -15.11
N GLN A 113 3.57 -21.80 -14.31
CA GLN A 113 2.87 -21.47 -13.06
C GLN A 113 3.84 -20.97 -12.00
N ALA A 114 5.01 -21.59 -11.86
CA ALA A 114 6.05 -21.15 -10.96
C ALA A 114 6.59 -19.77 -11.33
N PHE A 115 6.76 -19.50 -12.62
CA PHE A 115 7.16 -18.19 -13.11
C PHE A 115 6.15 -17.10 -12.70
N LEU A 116 4.85 -17.34 -12.94
CA LEU A 116 3.80 -16.38 -12.58
C LEU A 116 3.76 -16.13 -11.07
N PHE A 117 3.89 -17.19 -10.26
CA PHE A 117 3.93 -17.10 -8.81
C PHE A 117 5.09 -16.22 -8.33
N VAL A 118 6.31 -16.51 -8.79
CA VAL A 118 7.51 -15.74 -8.42
C VAL A 118 7.40 -14.29 -8.88
N TRP A 119 6.96 -14.07 -10.11
CA TRP A 119 6.81 -12.74 -10.68
C TRP A 119 5.80 -11.88 -9.91
N THR A 120 4.61 -12.43 -9.63
CA THR A 120 3.59 -11.70 -8.86
C THR A 120 4.05 -11.39 -7.45
N LEU A 121 4.81 -12.30 -6.82
CA LEU A 121 5.36 -12.13 -5.48
C LEU A 121 6.42 -11.01 -5.44
N LEU A 122 7.33 -10.96 -6.40
CA LEU A 122 8.33 -9.90 -6.52
C LEU A 122 7.68 -8.55 -6.80
N ALA A 123 6.76 -8.50 -7.76
CA ALA A 123 6.03 -7.28 -8.09
C ALA A 123 5.22 -6.76 -6.91
N LEU A 124 4.57 -7.66 -6.14
CA LEU A 124 3.86 -7.34 -4.92
C LEU A 124 4.80 -6.75 -3.86
N GLY A 125 5.95 -7.37 -3.62
CA GLY A 125 6.94 -6.88 -2.67
C GLY A 125 7.45 -5.47 -3.02
N ILE A 126 7.72 -5.21 -4.30
CA ILE A 126 8.16 -3.91 -4.80
C ILE A 126 7.06 -2.86 -4.62
N THR A 127 5.85 -3.13 -5.10
CA THR A 127 4.73 -2.16 -5.03
C THR A 127 4.30 -1.87 -3.60
N ALA A 128 4.29 -2.89 -2.73
CA ALA A 128 4.02 -2.75 -1.31
C ALA A 128 5.08 -1.88 -0.62
N THR A 129 6.36 -2.08 -0.92
CA THR A 129 7.45 -1.25 -0.38
C THR A 129 7.29 0.22 -0.80
N PHE A 130 6.99 0.47 -2.08
CA PHE A 130 6.71 1.83 -2.55
C PHE A 130 5.52 2.46 -1.81
N SER A 131 4.43 1.71 -1.64
CA SER A 131 3.24 2.19 -0.92
C SER A 131 3.54 2.51 0.54
N ILE A 132 4.36 1.70 1.22
CA ILE A 132 4.82 1.96 2.60
C ILE A 132 5.63 3.25 2.66
N ILE A 133 6.62 3.42 1.79
CA ILE A 133 7.48 4.62 1.77
C ILE A 133 6.66 5.87 1.50
N LEU A 134 5.78 5.84 0.49
CA LEU A 134 4.98 7.00 0.11
C LEU A 134 3.96 7.36 1.19
N SER A 135 3.30 6.38 1.80
CA SER A 135 2.33 6.61 2.89
C SER A 135 3.03 7.13 4.16
N ALA A 136 4.18 6.58 4.52
CA ALA A 136 4.98 7.07 5.64
C ALA A 136 5.42 8.53 5.42
N ARG A 137 5.94 8.86 4.23
CA ARG A 137 6.32 10.24 3.88
C ARG A 137 5.12 11.19 3.94
N ALA A 138 3.96 10.76 3.44
CA ALA A 138 2.74 11.54 3.51
C ALA A 138 2.29 11.78 4.95
N LEU A 139 2.35 10.78 5.81
CA LEU A 139 2.04 10.89 7.24
C LEU A 139 2.96 11.85 7.96
N LEU A 140 4.27 11.81 7.68
CA LEU A 140 5.27 12.69 8.29
C LEU A 140 5.15 14.13 7.79
N SER A 141 4.70 14.36 6.55
CA SER A 141 4.52 15.69 5.98
C SER A 141 3.24 16.41 6.46
N LEU A 142 2.29 15.65 7.02
CA LEU A 142 1.06 16.24 7.56
C LEU A 142 1.34 16.94 8.89
N PRO A 143 0.98 18.25 9.02
CA PRO A 143 1.16 18.96 10.27
C PRO A 143 0.40 18.25 11.40
N TRP A 144 1.10 17.95 12.49
CA TRP A 144 0.48 17.46 13.71
C TRP A 144 -0.47 18.53 14.21
N ARG A 145 -1.77 18.33 14.03
CA ARG A 145 -2.78 19.19 14.71
C ARG A 145 -2.58 19.01 16.22
N ARG A 146 -1.73 19.84 16.82
CA ARG A 146 -1.78 20.07 18.26
C ARG A 146 -3.20 20.53 18.54
N SER A 147 -3.94 19.70 19.24
CA SER A 147 -5.26 20.05 19.78
C SER A 147 -5.10 21.38 20.50
N ARG A 148 -5.64 22.46 19.93
CA ARG A 148 -5.86 23.71 20.67
C ARG A 148 -6.98 23.43 21.69
N ARG A 149 -6.70 22.64 22.70
CA ARG A 149 -7.36 22.66 23.99
C ARG A 149 -6.48 23.51 24.90
N ALA A 150 -6.58 24.79 24.82
CA ALA A 150 -6.16 25.71 25.87
C ALA A 150 -6.58 27.10 25.41
N SER A 151 -7.65 27.57 25.86
CA SER A 151 -7.96 28.92 26.18
C SER A 151 -9.44 29.23 26.03
N THR A 152 -10.25 28.58 26.86
CA THR A 152 -11.55 29.13 27.29
C THR A 152 -11.72 28.79 28.77
N ALA A 153 -10.77 29.29 29.57
CA ALA A 153 -10.88 29.37 31.01
C ALA A 153 -10.06 30.60 31.44
N ALA A 154 -10.61 31.77 31.18
CA ALA A 154 -10.30 33.01 31.88
C ALA A 154 -11.51 33.94 31.72
#